data_f1e590766561b2197d3c380a8014f9c5
#
_entry.id   f1e590766561b2197d3c380a8014f9c5
#
_cell.length_a   1.000
_cell.length_b   1.000
_cell.length_c   1.000
_cell.angle_alpha   90.00
_cell.angle_beta   90.00
_cell.angle_gamma   90.00
#
_symmetry.space_group_name_H-M   'P 1'
#
loop_
_entity.id
_entity.type
_entity.pdbx_description
1 polymer ?
#
loop_
_entity_poly.entity_id
_entity_poly.type
_entity_poly.pdbx_seq_one_letter_code
_entity_poly.pdbx_strand_id
1 'polypeptide(L)'
;MPNEPKPAEQELRNQDDQVPFMYDYLNRVIRKRPEIIPYSFRFGDVTNYFQISPTGHATFSGSATVFDDLRTSGTSVKIGASAPDLVTFAPATTNLQLYGFDGINTSEQVFFAIQLPHSYKEGTNITPHIHWSPTTADAGNVKWFLEYTWANNGVAFAAPTTITVTGAAGGTAWMHNKHYFSDIVGTGKTISSMLICRLYRNPADAADTYEHDAALLEFDFHYEIDSVGSQTATSKT
;
A
#
# COMPACT_ATOMS: atom_id res chain seq x y z
N MET A 1 34.24 5.52 62.68
CA MET A 1 33.54 6.34 61.66
C MET A 1 33.00 5.39 60.60
N PRO A 2 31.72 5.40 60.29
CA PRO A 2 31.20 4.58 59.21
C PRO A 2 31.78 5.10 57.88
N ASN A 3 32.23 4.16 57.04
CA ASN A 3 32.73 4.44 55.69
C ASN A 3 31.65 5.15 54.87
N GLU A 4 31.94 6.34 54.38
CA GLU A 4 31.11 6.97 53.35
C GLU A 4 31.13 6.10 52.09
N PRO A 5 29.98 5.86 51.45
CA PRO A 5 29.95 5.09 50.22
C PRO A 5 30.74 5.80 49.12
N LYS A 6 31.42 5.01 48.29
CA LYS A 6 32.19 5.52 47.14
C LYS A 6 31.27 6.22 46.14
N PRO A 7 31.75 7.23 45.39
CA PRO A 7 30.91 8.02 44.46
C PRO A 7 30.06 7.18 43.47
N ALA A 8 30.59 6.04 43.02
CA ALA A 8 29.86 5.14 42.12
C ALA A 8 28.64 4.43 42.78
N GLU A 9 28.73 4.12 44.09
CA GLU A 9 27.61 3.53 44.84
C GLU A 9 26.50 4.57 45.13
N GLN A 10 26.89 5.84 45.20
CA GLN A 10 25.96 6.94 45.41
C GLN A 10 25.22 7.30 44.12
N GLU A 11 25.90 7.15 42.95
CA GLU A 11 25.30 7.31 41.63
C GLU A 11 24.28 6.19 41.30
N LEU A 12 24.60 4.93 41.67
CA LEU A 12 23.67 3.79 41.49
C LEU A 12 22.46 3.91 42.40
N ARG A 13 22.58 4.36 43.65
CA ARG A 13 21.45 4.62 44.54
C ARG A 13 20.55 5.74 44.01
N ASN A 14 21.11 6.78 43.40
CA ASN A 14 20.31 7.84 42.78
C ASN A 14 19.54 7.38 41.56
N GLN A 15 20.01 6.37 40.82
CA GLN A 15 19.28 5.77 39.71
C GLN A 15 18.12 4.86 40.17
N ASP A 16 18.35 4.04 41.21
CA ASP A 16 17.32 3.17 41.79
C ASP A 16 16.23 3.99 42.52
N ASP A 17 16.53 5.15 43.07
CA ASP A 17 15.54 6.05 43.66
C ASP A 17 14.73 6.86 42.64
N GLN A 18 15.24 7.05 41.42
CA GLN A 18 14.51 7.78 40.37
C GLN A 18 13.45 6.93 39.70
N VAL A 19 13.64 5.62 39.55
CA VAL A 19 12.67 4.71 38.94
C VAL A 19 11.36 4.61 39.74
N PRO A 20 11.39 4.40 41.08
CA PRO A 20 10.20 4.45 41.93
C PRO A 20 9.49 5.80 41.88
N PHE A 21 10.28 6.92 41.93
CA PHE A 21 9.71 8.26 41.86
C PHE A 21 9.01 8.55 40.54
N MET A 22 9.58 8.13 39.43
CA MET A 22 8.95 8.28 38.10
C MET A 22 7.71 7.41 37.98
N TYR A 23 7.73 6.17 38.50
CA TYR A 23 6.59 5.28 38.52
C TYR A 23 5.46 5.81 39.41
N ASP A 24 5.79 6.34 40.61
CA ASP A 24 4.81 6.95 41.52
C ASP A 24 4.28 8.29 40.98
N TYR A 25 5.12 9.08 40.32
CA TYR A 25 4.74 10.30 39.61
C TYR A 25 3.76 10.00 38.46
N LEU A 26 4.08 9.02 37.61
CA LEU A 26 3.20 8.58 36.52
C LEU A 26 1.89 8.03 37.04
N ASN A 27 1.91 7.19 38.08
CA ASN A 27 0.70 6.69 38.70
C ASN A 27 -0.15 7.79 39.34
N ARG A 28 0.48 8.80 39.96
CA ARG A 28 -0.22 9.95 40.53
C ARG A 28 -0.82 10.87 39.49
N VAL A 29 -0.09 11.11 38.40
CA VAL A 29 -0.55 11.94 37.28
C VAL A 29 -1.65 11.24 36.51
N ILE A 30 -1.50 9.94 36.23
CA ILE A 30 -2.48 9.17 35.44
C ILE A 30 -3.71 8.81 36.26
N ARG A 31 -3.57 8.41 37.56
CA ARG A 31 -4.70 7.93 38.36
C ARG A 31 -5.49 9.03 39.10
N LYS A 32 -4.89 10.18 39.41
CA LYS A 32 -5.51 11.24 40.20
C LYS A 32 -6.09 12.41 39.41
N ARG A 33 -6.00 12.37 38.06
CA ARG A 33 -6.57 13.41 37.22
C ARG A 33 -7.31 12.80 36.02
N PRO A 34 -8.43 12.11 36.23
CA PRO A 34 -9.27 11.63 35.14
C PRO A 34 -9.78 12.77 34.24
N GLU A 35 -9.81 14.00 34.77
CA GLU A 35 -10.18 15.24 34.05
C GLU A 35 -9.00 15.87 33.25
N ILE A 36 -7.77 15.33 33.32
CA ILE A 36 -6.65 15.79 32.54
C ILE A 36 -6.30 14.77 31.47
N ILE A 37 -7.29 14.18 30.80
CA ILE A 37 -7.10 13.53 29.52
C ILE A 37 -7.76 14.37 28.41
N PRO A 38 -7.40 15.65 28.23
CA PRO A 38 -7.54 16.29 26.92
C PRO A 38 -6.22 16.23 26.15
N TYR A 39 -5.22 15.47 26.60
CA TYR A 39 -3.91 15.47 25.95
C TYR A 39 -3.74 14.23 25.09
N SER A 40 -3.41 14.47 23.81
CA SER A 40 -2.90 13.43 22.94
C SER A 40 -1.52 12.97 23.41
N PHE A 41 -1.27 11.66 23.40
CA PHE A 41 0.08 11.12 23.51
C PHE A 41 0.77 11.22 22.15
N ARG A 42 1.96 11.81 22.14
CA ARG A 42 2.75 11.99 20.94
C ARG A 42 4.14 11.38 21.12
N PHE A 43 4.57 10.57 20.15
CA PHE A 43 5.90 9.96 20.07
C PHE A 43 6.56 10.40 18.77
N GLY A 44 7.75 11.02 18.85
CA GLY A 44 8.48 11.60 17.75
C GLY A 44 8.84 13.06 18.00
N ASP A 45 9.13 13.80 16.94
CA ASP A 45 9.42 15.24 17.01
C ASP A 45 8.17 16.11 16.75
N VAL A 46 8.38 17.41 16.51
CA VAL A 46 7.26 18.36 16.31
C VAL A 46 6.56 18.20 14.98
N THR A 47 7.18 17.55 14.00
CA THR A 47 6.67 17.37 12.63
C THR A 47 6.44 15.91 12.26
N ASN A 48 7.25 15.00 12.81
CA ASN A 48 7.27 13.57 12.48
C ASN A 48 6.90 12.77 13.73
N TYR A 49 5.64 12.35 13.83
CA TYR A 49 5.16 11.71 15.05
C TYR A 49 4.02 10.74 14.82
N PHE A 50 3.94 9.76 15.70
CA PHE A 50 2.73 8.99 15.99
C PHE A 50 1.98 9.66 17.14
N GLN A 51 0.67 9.77 17.04
CA GLN A 51 -0.18 10.39 18.06
C GLN A 51 -1.41 9.53 18.36
N ILE A 52 -1.75 9.44 19.63
CA ILE A 52 -3.06 8.95 20.07
C ILE A 52 -3.84 10.15 20.62
N SER A 53 -5.01 10.44 20.03
CA SER A 53 -5.90 11.50 20.48
C SER A 53 -6.56 11.17 21.83
N PRO A 54 -7.20 12.13 22.52
CA PRO A 54 -7.97 11.86 23.73
C PRO A 54 -9.13 10.86 23.53
N THR A 55 -9.61 10.70 22.30
CA THR A 55 -10.64 9.72 21.92
C THR A 55 -10.06 8.35 21.55
N GLY A 56 -8.73 8.17 21.65
CA GLY A 56 -8.06 6.92 21.31
C GLY A 56 -7.74 6.74 19.83
N HIS A 57 -8.01 7.74 18.98
CA HIS A 57 -7.69 7.66 17.54
C HIS A 57 -6.19 7.81 17.30
N ALA A 58 -5.62 6.85 16.57
CA ALA A 58 -4.19 6.80 16.25
C ALA A 58 -3.93 7.44 14.88
N THR A 59 -2.99 8.38 14.84
CA THR A 59 -2.58 9.10 13.62
C THR A 59 -1.06 9.15 13.48
N PHE A 60 -0.60 9.31 12.24
CA PHE A 60 0.82 9.47 11.87
C PHE A 60 1.01 10.79 11.14
N SER A 61 2.11 11.49 11.39
CA SER A 61 2.42 12.77 10.77
C SER A 61 3.85 12.82 10.25
N GLY A 62 4.06 13.57 9.16
CA GLY A 62 5.37 13.73 8.53
C GLY A 62 5.95 12.39 8.09
N SER A 63 7.22 12.13 8.36
CA SER A 63 7.89 10.86 8.03
C SER A 63 7.48 9.66 8.88
N ALA A 64 6.55 9.84 9.84
CA ALA A 64 5.95 8.72 10.57
C ALA A 64 4.80 8.06 9.80
N THR A 65 4.32 8.66 8.71
CA THR A 65 3.37 8.00 7.80
C THR A 65 4.02 6.77 7.16
N VAL A 66 3.23 5.78 6.83
CA VAL A 66 3.68 4.51 6.26
C VAL A 66 2.92 4.20 4.98
N PHE A 67 3.45 3.27 4.18
CA PHE A 67 2.77 2.80 2.97
C PHE A 67 2.14 1.43 3.21
N ASP A 68 1.05 1.16 2.51
CA ASP A 68 0.40 -0.14 2.43
C ASP A 68 -0.12 -0.35 1.00
N ASP A 69 -0.55 -1.58 0.68
CA ASP A 69 -1.02 -1.96 -0.65
C ASP A 69 -2.52 -2.19 -0.68
N LEU A 70 -3.20 -1.55 -1.64
CA LEU A 70 -4.55 -1.93 -2.04
C LEU A 70 -4.46 -3.02 -3.11
N ARG A 71 -4.73 -4.25 -2.73
CA ARG A 71 -4.44 -5.44 -3.50
C ARG A 71 -5.64 -5.93 -4.29
N THR A 72 -5.41 -6.26 -5.57
CA THR A 72 -6.37 -6.95 -6.44
C THR A 72 -5.71 -8.21 -6.99
N SER A 73 -6.08 -9.36 -6.44
CA SER A 73 -5.59 -10.65 -6.94
C SER A 73 -5.92 -10.83 -8.42
N GLY A 74 -4.98 -11.33 -9.20
CA GLY A 74 -5.17 -11.68 -10.61
C GLY A 74 -6.35 -12.62 -10.85
N THR A 75 -6.76 -13.41 -9.86
CA THR A 75 -7.91 -14.30 -9.93
C THR A 75 -9.25 -13.66 -9.53
N SER A 76 -9.22 -12.42 -9.01
CA SER A 76 -10.44 -11.70 -8.57
C SER A 76 -10.96 -10.69 -9.60
N VAL A 77 -10.23 -10.48 -10.68
CA VAL A 77 -10.58 -9.53 -11.74
C VAL A 77 -11.77 -10.04 -12.57
N LYS A 78 -12.44 -9.12 -13.25
CA LYS A 78 -13.50 -9.45 -14.22
C LYS A 78 -12.91 -9.50 -15.62
N ILE A 79 -13.33 -10.50 -16.39
CA ILE A 79 -12.97 -10.65 -17.79
C ILE A 79 -14.03 -9.98 -18.68
N GLY A 80 -13.60 -9.50 -19.84
CA GLY A 80 -14.45 -8.93 -20.88
C GLY A 80 -14.49 -9.81 -22.14
N ALA A 81 -14.88 -9.23 -23.28
CA ALA A 81 -14.98 -9.95 -24.57
C ALA A 81 -13.59 -10.39 -25.08
N SER A 82 -12.51 -9.63 -24.76
CA SER A 82 -11.11 -10.00 -25.04
C SER A 82 -10.47 -10.41 -23.71
N ALA A 83 -10.80 -11.59 -23.23
CA ALA A 83 -10.32 -12.12 -21.97
C ALA A 83 -8.98 -12.81 -22.15
N PRO A 84 -8.03 -12.67 -21.21
CA PRO A 84 -6.86 -13.53 -21.17
C PRO A 84 -7.24 -14.98 -20.86
N ASP A 85 -6.49 -15.91 -21.42
CA ASP A 85 -6.68 -17.34 -21.20
C ASP A 85 -6.21 -17.77 -19.82
N LEU A 86 -6.74 -18.90 -19.31
CA LEU A 86 -6.18 -19.53 -18.12
C LEU A 86 -4.98 -20.38 -18.50
N VAL A 87 -3.81 -19.99 -18.01
CA VAL A 87 -2.55 -20.73 -18.17
C VAL A 87 -2.24 -21.51 -16.91
N THR A 88 -1.70 -22.74 -17.07
CA THR A 88 -1.25 -23.53 -15.92
C THR A 88 0.04 -22.93 -15.36
N PHE A 89 0.00 -22.51 -14.12
CA PHE A 89 1.17 -21.98 -13.42
C PHE A 89 2.17 -23.09 -13.10
N ALA A 90 3.40 -22.89 -13.52
CA ALA A 90 4.51 -23.86 -13.48
C ALA A 90 4.73 -24.60 -12.18
N PRO A 91 5.64 -25.57 -12.21
CA PRO A 91 6.07 -26.49 -13.23
C PRO A 91 5.16 -27.69 -13.36
N ALA A 92 5.21 -28.36 -14.43
CA ALA A 92 4.50 -29.45 -15.07
C ALA A 92 3.53 -30.40 -14.32
N THR A 93 3.27 -30.27 -13.02
CA THR A 93 2.40 -31.16 -12.24
C THR A 93 1.38 -30.46 -11.36
N THR A 94 1.21 -29.15 -11.53
CA THR A 94 0.27 -28.32 -10.77
C THR A 94 -1.02 -28.11 -11.54
N ASN A 95 -2.14 -27.95 -10.81
CA ASN A 95 -3.43 -27.51 -11.35
C ASN A 95 -3.69 -26.01 -11.03
N LEU A 96 -2.69 -25.27 -10.57
CA LEU A 96 -2.81 -23.85 -10.35
C LEU A 96 -2.91 -23.12 -11.68
N GLN A 97 -3.84 -22.19 -11.79
CA GLN A 97 -4.07 -21.44 -13.00
C GLN A 97 -4.09 -19.93 -12.72
N LEU A 98 -3.58 -19.17 -13.70
CA LEU A 98 -3.55 -17.72 -13.70
C LEU A 98 -4.06 -17.22 -15.05
N TYR A 99 -4.47 -15.97 -15.13
CA TYR A 99 -4.72 -15.32 -16.41
C TYR A 99 -3.41 -14.98 -17.11
N GLY A 100 -3.18 -15.59 -18.28
CA GLY A 100 -2.05 -15.31 -19.16
C GLY A 100 -2.49 -14.36 -20.27
N PHE A 101 -1.80 -13.24 -20.39
CA PHE A 101 -2.07 -12.26 -21.44
C PHE A 101 -1.22 -12.56 -22.66
N ASP A 102 -1.88 -12.81 -23.82
CA ASP A 102 -1.24 -13.18 -25.08
C ASP A 102 -0.16 -12.17 -25.52
N GLY A 103 0.97 -12.71 -26.01
CA GLY A 103 2.11 -11.94 -26.46
C GLY A 103 2.17 -11.69 -27.98
N ILE A 104 1.23 -12.19 -28.78
CA ILE A 104 1.36 -12.17 -30.26
C ILE A 104 0.16 -11.51 -30.94
N ASN A 105 -1.04 -11.98 -30.68
CA ASN A 105 -2.17 -11.74 -31.58
C ASN A 105 -3.24 -10.81 -31.02
N THR A 106 -3.52 -10.88 -29.73
CA THR A 106 -4.73 -10.30 -29.17
C THR A 106 -4.42 -9.36 -28.04
N SER A 107 -4.99 -8.17 -28.07
CA SER A 107 -5.02 -7.27 -26.94
C SER A 107 -6.04 -7.76 -25.91
N GLU A 108 -5.56 -8.31 -24.81
CA GLU A 108 -6.37 -8.88 -23.74
C GLU A 108 -6.48 -7.96 -22.55
N GLN A 109 -7.60 -8.04 -21.84
CA GLN A 109 -7.94 -7.09 -20.81
C GLN A 109 -8.74 -7.69 -19.65
N VAL A 110 -8.55 -7.10 -18.48
CA VAL A 110 -9.34 -7.39 -17.27
C VAL A 110 -9.79 -6.10 -16.62
N PHE A 111 -10.86 -6.19 -15.80
CA PHE A 111 -11.47 -5.06 -15.13
C PHE A 111 -11.55 -5.29 -13.64
N PHE A 112 -11.35 -4.24 -12.87
CA PHE A 112 -11.51 -4.24 -11.43
C PHE A 112 -11.85 -2.85 -10.90
N ALA A 113 -12.30 -2.79 -9.66
CA ALA A 113 -12.54 -1.56 -8.96
C ALA A 113 -11.93 -1.64 -7.56
N ILE A 114 -11.40 -0.54 -7.09
CA ILE A 114 -10.88 -0.42 -5.72
C ILE A 114 -11.50 0.79 -5.02
N GLN A 115 -11.61 0.70 -3.71
CA GLN A 115 -12.01 1.80 -2.83
C GLN A 115 -10.83 2.21 -1.96
N LEU A 116 -10.53 3.51 -1.88
CA LEU A 116 -9.54 4.03 -0.93
C LEU A 116 -10.03 3.80 0.50
N PRO A 117 -9.21 3.15 1.36
CA PRO A 117 -9.61 2.84 2.73
C PRO A 117 -9.59 4.09 3.61
N HIS A 118 -10.20 3.98 4.79
CA HIS A 118 -10.23 5.06 5.76
C HIS A 118 -8.86 5.38 6.40
N SER A 119 -7.86 4.54 6.18
CA SER A 119 -6.47 4.81 6.55
C SER A 119 -5.73 5.69 5.54
N TYR A 120 -6.24 5.82 4.30
CA TYR A 120 -5.60 6.61 3.24
C TYR A 120 -5.35 8.05 3.69
N LYS A 121 -4.12 8.53 3.53
CA LYS A 121 -3.78 9.94 3.70
C LYS A 121 -4.31 10.73 2.53
N GLU A 122 -5.41 11.41 2.78
CA GLU A 122 -6.15 12.16 1.76
C GLU A 122 -5.26 13.17 1.02
N GLY A 123 -5.44 13.21 -0.29
CA GLY A 123 -4.71 14.13 -1.16
C GLY A 123 -3.32 13.66 -1.61
N THR A 124 -2.82 12.52 -1.11
CA THR A 124 -1.54 11.96 -1.55
C THR A 124 -1.69 11.13 -2.83
N ASN A 125 -0.61 11.02 -3.59
CA ASN A 125 -0.57 10.16 -4.76
C ASN A 125 -0.66 8.68 -4.36
N ILE A 126 -1.12 7.86 -5.31
CA ILE A 126 -1.04 6.40 -5.22
C ILE A 126 -0.17 5.89 -6.35
N THR A 127 0.62 4.84 -6.10
CA THR A 127 1.56 4.28 -7.09
C THR A 127 1.09 2.89 -7.51
N PRO A 128 0.49 2.73 -8.70
CA PRO A 128 0.09 1.42 -9.20
C PRO A 128 1.31 0.57 -9.53
N HIS A 129 1.23 -0.73 -9.26
CA HIS A 129 2.22 -1.68 -9.74
C HIS A 129 1.59 -3.03 -10.06
N ILE A 130 2.24 -3.75 -10.97
CA ILE A 130 1.81 -5.05 -11.42
C ILE A 130 2.80 -6.12 -11.00
N HIS A 131 2.27 -7.22 -10.48
CA HIS A 131 2.98 -8.48 -10.26
C HIS A 131 2.59 -9.46 -11.35
N TRP A 132 3.57 -9.96 -12.08
CA TRP A 132 3.37 -10.87 -13.19
C TRP A 132 4.51 -11.86 -13.35
N SER A 133 4.33 -12.87 -14.19
CA SER A 133 5.32 -13.90 -14.43
C SER A 133 5.35 -14.26 -15.93
N PRO A 134 6.53 -14.34 -16.58
CA PRO A 134 6.65 -14.87 -17.92
C PRO A 134 6.41 -16.38 -17.91
N THR A 135 5.73 -16.91 -18.92
CA THR A 135 5.47 -18.36 -19.04
C THR A 135 6.64 -19.13 -19.60
N THR A 136 7.59 -18.46 -20.27
CA THR A 136 8.82 -19.07 -20.84
C THR A 136 10.08 -18.34 -20.35
N ALA A 137 11.25 -18.93 -20.67
CA ALA A 137 12.55 -18.32 -20.39
C ALA A 137 13.04 -17.38 -21.50
N ASP A 138 12.20 -17.07 -22.48
CA ASP A 138 12.58 -16.21 -23.59
C ASP A 138 12.73 -14.75 -23.13
N ALA A 139 13.64 -14.04 -23.77
CA ALA A 139 13.83 -12.62 -23.51
C ALA A 139 12.75 -11.79 -24.22
N GLY A 140 12.51 -10.60 -23.72
CA GLY A 140 11.58 -9.65 -24.28
C GLY A 140 11.02 -8.72 -23.22
N ASN A 141 10.23 -7.76 -23.63
CA ASN A 141 9.53 -6.82 -22.77
C ASN A 141 8.02 -7.02 -22.90
N VAL A 142 7.33 -6.88 -21.79
CA VAL A 142 5.87 -6.80 -21.76
C VAL A 142 5.47 -5.35 -21.49
N LYS A 143 4.55 -4.81 -22.29
CA LYS A 143 4.01 -3.47 -22.07
C LYS A 143 2.59 -3.57 -21.51
N TRP A 144 2.47 -3.11 -20.28
CA TRP A 144 1.21 -3.05 -19.56
C TRP A 144 0.58 -1.67 -19.65
N PHE A 145 -0.74 -1.63 -19.75
CA PHE A 145 -1.55 -0.43 -19.82
C PHE A 145 -2.58 -0.47 -18.69
N LEU A 146 -2.62 0.60 -17.91
CA LEU A 146 -3.68 0.85 -16.93
C LEU A 146 -4.52 2.04 -17.38
N GLU A 147 -5.76 1.80 -17.74
CA GLU A 147 -6.76 2.84 -17.93
C GLU A 147 -7.61 2.94 -16.67
N TYR A 148 -7.78 4.14 -16.14
CA TYR A 148 -8.49 4.35 -14.91
C TYR A 148 -9.29 5.65 -14.90
N THR A 149 -10.31 5.70 -14.05
CA THR A 149 -10.98 6.92 -13.62
C THR A 149 -11.19 6.90 -12.11
N TRP A 150 -11.06 8.05 -11.44
CA TRP A 150 -11.08 8.15 -9.99
C TRP A 150 -12.03 9.26 -9.53
N ALA A 151 -13.06 8.92 -8.73
CA ALA A 151 -14.04 9.85 -8.22
C ALA A 151 -14.22 9.74 -6.70
N ASN A 152 -14.41 10.89 -6.05
CA ASN A 152 -14.87 10.95 -4.66
C ASN A 152 -16.35 10.56 -4.57
N ASN A 153 -16.79 10.17 -3.39
CA ASN A 153 -18.22 9.96 -3.13
C ASN A 153 -19.03 11.23 -3.46
N GLY A 154 -20.12 11.06 -4.19
CA GLY A 154 -21.00 12.16 -4.62
C GLY A 154 -20.48 12.96 -5.83
N VAL A 155 -19.34 12.57 -6.43
CA VAL A 155 -18.77 13.24 -7.61
C VAL A 155 -18.85 12.30 -8.82
N ALA A 156 -19.24 12.85 -9.99
CA ALA A 156 -19.26 12.09 -11.23
C ALA A 156 -17.83 11.68 -11.66
N PHE A 157 -17.70 10.48 -12.23
CA PHE A 157 -16.45 10.04 -12.83
C PHE A 157 -16.12 10.87 -14.08
N ALA A 158 -14.85 11.28 -14.19
CA ALA A 158 -14.33 11.96 -15.39
C ALA A 158 -14.00 10.92 -16.49
N ALA A 159 -13.64 11.43 -17.69
CA ALA A 159 -13.09 10.58 -18.73
C ALA A 159 -11.84 9.82 -18.22
N PRO A 160 -11.65 8.55 -18.62
CA PRO A 160 -10.52 7.76 -18.19
C PRO A 160 -9.18 8.32 -18.68
N THR A 161 -8.13 8.06 -17.92
CA THR A 161 -6.73 8.32 -18.26
C THR A 161 -6.00 6.99 -18.40
N THR A 162 -5.06 6.88 -19.33
CA THR A 162 -4.21 5.69 -19.50
C THR A 162 -2.77 6.00 -19.14
N ILE A 163 -2.18 5.17 -18.30
CA ILE A 163 -0.75 5.15 -17.99
C ILE A 163 -0.16 3.79 -18.37
N THR A 164 1.15 3.73 -18.60
CA THR A 164 1.80 2.51 -19.07
C THR A 164 3.10 2.23 -18.33
N VAL A 165 3.48 0.94 -18.32
CA VAL A 165 4.80 0.50 -17.88
C VAL A 165 5.30 -0.60 -18.81
N THR A 166 6.60 -0.60 -19.11
CA THR A 166 7.28 -1.67 -19.84
C THR A 166 8.23 -2.38 -18.90
N GLY A 167 8.12 -3.70 -18.84
CA GLY A 167 8.93 -4.55 -17.95
C GLY A 167 9.54 -5.72 -18.67
N ALA A 168 10.85 -5.98 -18.42
CA ALA A 168 11.54 -7.13 -18.99
C ALA A 168 11.05 -8.46 -18.41
N ALA A 169 10.93 -9.49 -19.25
CA ALA A 169 10.60 -10.86 -18.85
C ALA A 169 11.70 -11.54 -18.01
N GLY A 170 12.94 -11.04 -18.10
CA GLY A 170 14.04 -11.47 -17.22
C GLY A 170 14.68 -12.80 -17.58
N GLY A 171 14.28 -13.49 -18.67
CA GLY A 171 14.94 -14.69 -19.18
C GLY A 171 14.81 -15.94 -18.30
N THR A 172 13.84 -15.99 -17.40
CA THR A 172 13.54 -17.13 -16.53
C THR A 172 12.04 -17.39 -16.48
N ALA A 173 11.59 -18.55 -16.91
CA ALA A 173 10.20 -18.93 -16.85
C ALA A 173 9.68 -18.88 -15.41
N TRP A 174 8.49 -18.35 -15.26
CA TRP A 174 7.77 -18.25 -13.99
C TRP A 174 8.47 -17.41 -12.91
N MET A 175 9.39 -16.53 -13.30
CA MET A 175 9.99 -15.57 -12.40
C MET A 175 8.94 -14.52 -11.96
N HIS A 176 8.89 -14.22 -10.69
CA HIS A 176 8.04 -13.14 -10.17
C HIS A 176 8.65 -11.78 -10.52
N ASN A 177 8.01 -11.05 -11.41
CA ASN A 177 8.36 -9.69 -11.80
C ASN A 177 7.40 -8.68 -11.16
N LYS A 178 7.93 -7.52 -10.77
CA LYS A 178 7.15 -6.37 -10.31
C LYS A 178 7.57 -5.11 -11.06
N HIS A 179 6.61 -4.39 -11.62
CA HIS A 179 6.86 -3.13 -12.34
C HIS A 179 5.88 -2.05 -11.89
N TYR A 180 6.42 -0.85 -11.66
CA TYR A 180 5.67 0.31 -11.20
C TYR A 180 5.24 1.20 -12.37
N PHE A 181 3.99 1.57 -12.40
CA PHE A 181 3.48 2.66 -13.25
C PHE A 181 3.87 4.02 -12.65
N SER A 182 3.67 5.08 -13.42
CA SER A 182 3.74 6.44 -12.89
C SER A 182 2.62 6.66 -11.85
N ASP A 183 2.91 7.53 -10.89
CA ASP A 183 1.95 7.91 -9.86
C ASP A 183 0.65 8.44 -10.43
N ILE A 184 -0.45 8.09 -9.80
CA ILE A 184 -1.76 8.69 -10.01
C ILE A 184 -1.93 9.82 -8.99
N VAL A 185 -2.20 11.03 -9.50
CA VAL A 185 -2.32 12.23 -8.67
C VAL A 185 -3.54 12.15 -7.75
N GLY A 186 -3.31 12.21 -6.45
CA GLY A 186 -4.34 12.12 -5.41
C GLY A 186 -4.87 13.47 -4.91
N THR A 187 -4.41 14.60 -5.46
CA THR A 187 -4.85 15.93 -5.03
C THR A 187 -6.37 16.04 -4.99
N GLY A 188 -6.92 16.38 -3.82
CA GLY A 188 -8.36 16.49 -3.59
C GLY A 188 -9.11 15.16 -3.52
N LYS A 189 -8.41 14.02 -3.52
CA LYS A 189 -9.02 12.70 -3.31
C LYS A 189 -9.13 12.40 -1.83
N THR A 190 -10.24 11.73 -1.46
CA THR A 190 -10.63 11.46 -0.07
C THR A 190 -10.79 9.97 0.17
N ILE A 191 -10.93 9.59 1.44
CA ILE A 191 -11.34 8.24 1.82
C ILE A 191 -12.65 7.86 1.14
N SER A 192 -12.91 6.57 0.98
CA SER A 192 -14.10 6.01 0.31
C SER A 192 -14.25 6.43 -1.16
N SER A 193 -13.29 7.13 -1.75
CA SER A 193 -13.26 7.37 -3.21
C SER A 193 -12.99 6.07 -3.95
N MET A 194 -13.49 6.00 -5.21
CA MET A 194 -13.45 4.78 -6.02
C MET A 194 -12.62 4.99 -7.28
N LEU A 195 -11.76 4.01 -7.58
CA LEU A 195 -11.16 3.84 -8.90
C LEU A 195 -11.85 2.71 -9.65
N ILE A 196 -12.14 2.98 -10.93
CA ILE A 196 -12.58 1.95 -11.89
C ILE A 196 -11.44 1.78 -12.88
N CYS A 197 -10.98 0.54 -13.05
CA CYS A 197 -9.75 0.23 -13.76
C CYS A 197 -9.96 -0.82 -14.85
N ARG A 198 -9.20 -0.65 -15.94
CA ARG A 198 -8.94 -1.65 -16.96
C ARG A 198 -7.44 -1.86 -17.08
N LEU A 199 -6.97 -3.08 -16.83
CA LEU A 199 -5.61 -3.50 -17.09
C LEU A 199 -5.58 -4.30 -18.39
N TYR A 200 -4.66 -3.98 -19.29
CA TYR A 200 -4.51 -4.70 -20.55
C TYR A 200 -3.06 -4.76 -21.02
N ARG A 201 -2.79 -5.76 -21.86
CA ARG A 201 -1.58 -5.90 -22.67
C ARG A 201 -1.95 -5.67 -24.13
N ASN A 202 -1.10 -4.99 -24.87
CA ASN A 202 -1.25 -4.82 -26.31
C ASN A 202 0.01 -5.30 -27.04
N PRO A 203 0.05 -6.54 -27.53
CA PRO A 203 1.23 -7.09 -28.21
C PRO A 203 1.57 -6.39 -29.53
N ALA A 204 0.67 -5.60 -30.11
CA ALA A 204 0.95 -4.79 -31.29
C ALA A 204 1.76 -3.52 -31.00
N ASP A 205 1.98 -3.16 -29.73
CA ASP A 205 2.81 -2.03 -29.35
C ASP A 205 4.30 -2.38 -29.57
N ALA A 206 5.05 -1.51 -30.22
CA ALA A 206 6.46 -1.75 -30.57
C ALA A 206 7.37 -1.95 -29.35
N ALA A 207 6.96 -1.55 -28.15
CA ALA A 207 7.70 -1.78 -26.91
C ALA A 207 7.35 -3.11 -26.23
N ASP A 208 6.30 -3.82 -26.71
CA ASP A 208 5.98 -5.19 -26.29
C ASP A 208 6.70 -6.16 -27.24
N THR A 209 7.67 -6.89 -26.74
CA THR A 209 8.54 -7.77 -27.54
C THR A 209 8.64 -9.19 -26.97
N TYR A 210 7.86 -9.48 -25.90
CA TYR A 210 7.79 -10.82 -25.34
C TYR A 210 6.63 -11.58 -25.99
N GLU A 211 6.96 -12.53 -26.87
CA GLU A 211 5.99 -13.23 -27.76
C GLU A 211 5.18 -14.35 -27.06
N HIS A 212 5.25 -14.47 -25.73
CA HIS A 212 4.55 -15.49 -24.97
C HIS A 212 3.61 -14.85 -23.93
N ASP A 213 2.81 -15.69 -23.29
CA ASP A 213 1.87 -15.23 -22.26
C ASP A 213 2.60 -14.62 -21.06
N ALA A 214 2.09 -13.49 -20.59
CA ALA A 214 2.45 -12.88 -19.34
C ALA A 214 1.35 -13.18 -18.30
N ALA A 215 1.66 -14.02 -17.33
CA ALA A 215 0.70 -14.46 -16.31
C ALA A 215 0.53 -13.40 -15.22
N LEU A 216 -0.69 -12.91 -15.02
CA LEU A 216 -1.02 -11.93 -13.98
C LEU A 216 -1.07 -12.61 -12.61
N LEU A 217 -0.27 -12.15 -11.66
CA LEU A 217 -0.29 -12.60 -10.27
C LEU A 217 -1.19 -11.70 -9.44
N GLU A 218 -0.93 -10.39 -9.47
CA GLU A 218 -1.62 -9.39 -8.66
C GLU A 218 -1.46 -8.00 -9.28
N PHE A 219 -2.40 -7.11 -8.98
CA PHE A 219 -2.30 -5.70 -9.28
C PHE A 219 -2.57 -4.88 -8.02
N ASP A 220 -1.66 -3.98 -7.66
CA ASP A 220 -1.68 -3.27 -6.40
C ASP A 220 -1.52 -1.76 -6.59
N PHE A 221 -1.91 -1.03 -5.54
CA PHE A 221 -1.69 0.41 -5.44
C PHE A 221 -1.03 0.70 -4.09
N HIS A 222 0.23 1.10 -4.09
CA HIS A 222 0.83 1.71 -2.91
C HIS A 222 0.11 3.00 -2.56
N TYR A 223 -0.32 3.14 -1.32
CA TYR A 223 -0.93 4.36 -0.80
C TYR A 223 -0.36 4.71 0.57
N GLU A 224 -0.32 6.00 0.88
CA GLU A 224 0.20 6.49 2.14
C GLU A 224 -0.88 6.45 3.24
N ILE A 225 -0.50 5.99 4.43
CA ILE A 225 -1.35 5.88 5.62
C ILE A 225 -0.93 6.95 6.62
N ASP A 226 -1.90 7.74 7.11
CA ASP A 226 -1.71 8.72 8.18
C ASP A 226 -2.57 8.44 9.42
N SER A 227 -3.37 7.38 9.40
CA SER A 227 -4.21 6.93 10.53
C SER A 227 -4.59 5.46 10.38
N VAL A 228 -4.98 4.82 11.45
CA VAL A 228 -5.50 3.43 11.41
C VAL A 228 -6.92 3.33 10.84
N GLY A 229 -7.52 4.45 10.48
CA GLY A 229 -8.88 4.55 9.96
C GLY A 229 -9.47 5.93 10.24
N SER A 230 -10.78 6.09 10.16
CA SER A 230 -11.50 7.32 10.52
C SER A 230 -12.46 7.08 11.68
N GLN A 231 -12.77 8.12 12.44
CA GLN A 231 -13.75 8.06 13.53
C GLN A 231 -15.19 8.21 13.01
N THR A 232 -15.38 8.62 11.78
CA THR A 232 -16.67 8.74 11.12
C THR A 232 -16.75 7.89 9.86
N ALA A 233 -17.96 7.57 9.41
CA ALA A 233 -18.17 6.75 8.21
C ALA A 233 -17.86 7.49 6.90
N THR A 234 -17.81 8.81 6.89
CA THR A 234 -17.80 9.62 5.67
C THR A 234 -16.66 10.63 5.59
N SER A 235 -15.93 10.85 6.66
CA SER A 235 -14.81 11.80 6.72
C SER A 235 -13.70 11.28 7.63
N LYS A 236 -12.51 11.78 7.44
CA LYS A 236 -11.34 11.43 8.24
C LYS A 236 -11.35 12.07 9.63
N THR A 237 -12.03 13.18 9.76
CA THR A 237 -12.21 13.98 11.00
C THR A 237 -13.69 14.29 11.21
#